data_202d7d9ec66c67dd7c1fd2788802e93d
#
_entry.id   202d7d9ec66c67dd7c1fd2788802e93d
#
_cell.length_a   1.000
_cell.length_b   1.000
_cell.length_c   1.000
_cell.angle_alpha   90.00
_cell.angle_beta   90.00
_cell.angle_gamma   90.00
#
_symmetry.space_group_name_H-M   'P 1'
#
loop_
_entity.id
_entity.type
_entity.pdbx_description
1 polymer ?
#
loop_
_entity_poly.entity_id
_entity_poly.type
_entity_poly.pdbx_seq_one_letter_code
_entity_poly.pdbx_strand_id
1 'polypeptide(L)'
;ENGLTGTGTQALAEACGCTKANLYVYFKNLDELIIDSTAYCMSKVEDDFLAKAPTDPKDVMRFLEEVPYWTAKKHGKKYRLMYQVYTLPKYLEHGKKFFQGVNERYTQYAKELEPKIGIPYTVITPLIFIFVRACVHYAMFEDEYYLKSQMEVLKQSVLLFLEKYNNQYLKPKDASN
;
A
#
# COMPACT_ATOMS: atom_id res chain seq x y z
N GLU A 1 14.73 -11.25 10.12
CA GLU A 1 16.20 -11.13 10.23
C GLU A 1 16.93 -12.24 9.46
N ASN A 2 16.44 -13.47 9.50
CA ASN A 2 17.09 -14.65 8.88
C ASN A 2 16.63 -14.93 7.44
N GLY A 3 15.69 -14.17 6.90
CA GLY A 3 15.08 -14.41 5.59
C GLY A 3 14.27 -15.71 5.52
N LEU A 4 13.65 -15.94 4.36
CA LEU A 4 12.81 -17.13 4.14
C LEU A 4 13.61 -18.44 4.15
N THR A 5 14.83 -18.43 3.62
CA THR A 5 15.69 -19.62 3.51
C THR A 5 16.33 -20.05 4.82
N GLY A 6 16.45 -19.13 5.79
CA GLY A 6 17.03 -19.40 7.11
C GLY A 6 16.02 -19.67 8.22
N THR A 7 14.71 -19.68 7.89
CA THR A 7 13.66 -19.78 8.90
C THR A 7 12.89 -21.08 8.77
N GLY A 8 13.23 -22.06 9.61
CA GLY A 8 12.48 -23.31 9.74
C GLY A 8 11.34 -23.22 10.75
N THR A 9 10.43 -24.21 10.75
CA THR A 9 9.28 -24.27 11.69
C THR A 9 9.70 -24.27 13.16
N GLN A 10 10.86 -24.81 13.49
CA GLN A 10 11.37 -24.81 14.87
C GLN A 10 11.67 -23.38 15.34
N ALA A 11 12.42 -22.60 14.53
CA ALA A 11 12.75 -21.22 14.85
C ALA A 11 11.50 -20.31 14.93
N LEU A 12 10.49 -20.59 14.09
CA LEU A 12 9.20 -19.88 14.17
C LEU A 12 8.45 -20.20 15.45
N ALA A 13 8.37 -21.47 15.84
CA ALA A 13 7.73 -21.90 17.08
C ALA A 13 8.42 -21.25 18.31
N GLU A 14 9.72 -21.25 18.36
CA GLU A 14 10.51 -20.60 19.42
C GLU A 14 10.25 -19.09 19.48
N ALA A 15 10.24 -18.41 18.33
CA ALA A 15 9.92 -16.97 18.25
C ALA A 15 8.50 -16.64 18.71
N CYS A 16 7.55 -17.56 18.52
CA CYS A 16 6.16 -17.44 18.99
C CYS A 16 5.95 -17.91 20.44
N GLY A 17 6.96 -18.42 21.11
CA GLY A 17 6.84 -18.98 22.45
C GLY A 17 5.97 -20.24 22.52
N CYS A 18 5.89 -21.01 21.43
CA CYS A 18 5.07 -22.21 21.34
C CYS A 18 5.89 -23.42 20.84
N THR A 19 5.26 -24.61 20.81
CA THR A 19 5.90 -25.81 20.25
C THR A 19 5.63 -25.91 18.75
N LYS A 20 6.48 -26.64 18.02
CA LYS A 20 6.26 -26.99 16.62
C LYS A 20 4.91 -27.68 16.39
N ALA A 21 4.48 -28.55 17.33
CA ALA A 21 3.21 -29.22 17.28
C ALA A 21 2.04 -28.22 17.32
N ASN A 22 2.15 -27.16 18.14
CA ASN A 22 1.12 -26.12 18.19
C ASN A 22 0.97 -25.37 16.87
N LEU A 23 2.05 -25.12 16.12
CA LEU A 23 1.95 -24.50 14.81
C LEU A 23 1.13 -25.37 13.84
N TYR A 24 1.34 -26.68 13.86
CA TYR A 24 0.64 -27.62 12.98
C TYR A 24 -0.82 -27.92 13.40
N VAL A 25 -1.27 -27.45 14.54
CA VAL A 25 -2.71 -27.40 14.87
C VAL A 25 -3.45 -26.39 14.01
N TYR A 26 -2.80 -25.27 13.67
CA TYR A 26 -3.39 -24.16 12.93
C TYR A 26 -3.04 -24.15 11.44
N PHE A 27 -1.87 -24.67 11.07
CA PHE A 27 -1.36 -24.63 9.70
C PHE A 27 -0.98 -26.04 9.24
N LYS A 28 -1.46 -26.46 8.09
CA LYS A 28 -1.20 -27.81 7.54
C LYS A 28 0.26 -28.06 7.22
N ASN A 29 0.97 -27.01 6.84
CA ASN A 29 2.39 -27.06 6.47
C ASN A 29 3.04 -25.67 6.61
N LEU A 30 4.35 -25.61 6.37
CA LEU A 30 5.12 -24.37 6.42
C LEU A 30 4.71 -23.36 5.33
N ASP A 31 4.31 -23.81 4.16
CA ASP A 31 3.89 -22.93 3.06
C ASP A 31 2.60 -22.18 3.42
N GLU A 32 1.60 -22.87 3.98
CA GLU A 32 0.37 -22.24 4.49
C GLU A 32 0.68 -21.19 5.57
N LEU A 33 1.53 -21.54 6.54
CA LEU A 33 1.97 -20.61 7.58
C LEU A 33 2.64 -19.36 6.97
N ILE A 34 3.53 -19.51 5.99
CA ILE A 34 4.21 -18.39 5.33
C ILE A 34 3.21 -17.50 4.60
N ILE A 35 2.30 -18.08 3.82
CA ILE A 35 1.31 -17.34 3.04
C ILE A 35 0.39 -16.55 3.97
N ASP A 36 -0.22 -17.21 4.97
CA ASP A 36 -1.20 -16.60 5.86
C ASP A 36 -0.57 -15.53 6.75
N SER A 37 0.64 -15.80 7.28
CA SER A 37 1.36 -14.81 8.08
C SER A 37 1.74 -13.59 7.25
N THR A 38 2.14 -13.79 5.99
CA THR A 38 2.47 -12.67 5.08
C THR A 38 1.22 -11.86 4.76
N ALA A 39 0.12 -12.52 4.41
CA ALA A 39 -1.16 -11.87 4.12
C ALA A 39 -1.68 -11.08 5.34
N TYR A 40 -1.66 -11.68 6.53
CA TYR A 40 -2.03 -11.00 7.77
C TYR A 40 -1.13 -9.79 8.07
N CYS A 41 0.18 -9.96 7.94
CA CYS A 41 1.14 -8.87 8.14
C CYS A 41 0.87 -7.70 7.19
N MET A 42 0.58 -7.99 5.93
CA MET A 42 0.32 -6.96 4.93
C MET A 42 -1.07 -6.34 5.07
N SER A 43 -2.10 -7.08 5.51
CA SER A 43 -3.39 -6.46 5.82
C SER A 43 -3.27 -5.38 6.90
N LYS A 44 -2.41 -5.58 7.91
CA LYS A 44 -2.13 -4.56 8.93
C LYS A 44 -1.35 -3.37 8.40
N VAL A 45 -0.47 -3.58 7.43
CA VAL A 45 0.22 -2.47 6.73
C VAL A 45 -0.77 -1.63 5.96
N GLU A 46 -1.68 -2.28 5.23
CA GLU A 46 -2.75 -1.61 4.46
C GLU A 46 -3.71 -0.83 5.37
N ASP A 47 -4.14 -1.43 6.50
CA ASP A 47 -4.99 -0.77 7.48
C ASP A 47 -4.32 0.50 8.04
N ASP A 48 -3.04 0.39 8.43
CA ASP A 48 -2.25 1.51 8.94
C ASP A 48 -2.07 2.62 7.88
N PHE A 49 -1.89 2.24 6.61
CA PHE A 49 -1.74 3.18 5.50
C PHE A 49 -3.04 3.92 5.21
N LEU A 50 -4.15 3.21 5.09
CA LEU A 50 -5.47 3.81 4.87
C LEU A 50 -5.93 4.68 6.04
N ALA A 51 -5.59 4.31 7.28
CA ALA A 51 -5.87 5.13 8.46
C ALA A 51 -5.13 6.48 8.45
N LYS A 52 -4.03 6.61 7.70
CA LYS A 52 -3.30 7.87 7.51
C LYS A 52 -3.73 8.64 6.27
N ALA A 53 -4.48 7.99 5.38
CA ALA A 53 -4.88 8.58 4.12
C ALA A 53 -5.73 9.85 4.34
N PRO A 54 -5.48 10.95 3.61
CA PRO A 54 -6.13 12.23 3.86
C PRO A 54 -7.59 12.18 3.45
N THR A 55 -8.45 12.69 4.32
CA THR A 55 -9.88 12.88 4.03
C THR A 55 -10.21 14.33 3.63
N ASP A 56 -9.27 15.28 3.86
CA ASP A 56 -9.35 16.67 3.45
C ASP A 56 -8.28 16.96 2.38
N PRO A 57 -8.61 17.60 1.27
CA PRO A 57 -7.65 18.01 0.23
C PRO A 57 -6.46 18.81 0.75
N LYS A 58 -6.65 19.60 1.82
CA LYS A 58 -5.60 20.42 2.44
C LYS A 58 -4.45 19.59 3.03
N ASP A 59 -4.74 18.36 3.43
CA ASP A 59 -3.76 17.46 4.02
C ASP A 59 -2.97 16.64 3.00
N VAL A 60 -3.38 16.65 1.73
CA VAL A 60 -2.77 15.80 0.68
C VAL A 60 -1.28 16.11 0.51
N MET A 61 -0.89 17.40 0.44
CA MET A 61 0.51 17.77 0.22
C MET A 61 1.40 17.30 1.39
N ARG A 62 0.97 17.52 2.62
CA ARG A 62 1.67 17.02 3.82
C ARG A 62 1.76 15.49 3.83
N PHE A 63 0.67 14.82 3.48
CA PHE A 63 0.64 13.36 3.36
C PHE A 63 1.68 12.83 2.36
N LEU A 64 1.79 13.44 1.18
CA LEU A 64 2.76 13.07 0.16
C LEU A 64 4.22 13.27 0.63
N GLU A 65 4.46 14.22 1.53
CA GLU A 65 5.79 14.52 2.07
C GLU A 65 6.19 13.59 3.21
N GLU A 66 5.29 13.32 4.15
CA GLU A 66 5.62 12.65 5.42
C GLU A 66 5.47 11.12 5.35
N VAL A 67 4.45 10.64 4.62
CA VAL A 67 4.06 9.23 4.67
C VAL A 67 5.10 8.29 4.05
N PRO A 68 5.87 8.63 3.01
CA PRO A 68 6.93 7.77 2.52
C PRO A 68 7.95 7.40 3.60
N TYR A 69 8.41 8.38 4.36
CA TYR A 69 9.39 8.18 5.45
C TYR A 69 8.80 7.39 6.62
N TRP A 70 7.56 7.72 7.00
CA TRP A 70 6.84 6.96 8.01
C TRP A 70 6.64 5.50 7.58
N THR A 71 6.27 5.25 6.33
CA THR A 71 6.09 3.91 5.75
C THR A 71 7.40 3.11 5.80
N ALA A 72 8.49 3.71 5.38
CA ALA A 72 9.80 3.06 5.43
C ALA A 72 10.21 2.69 6.85
N LYS A 73 10.08 3.63 7.79
CA LYS A 73 10.43 3.43 9.20
C LYS A 73 9.57 2.34 9.87
N LYS A 74 8.26 2.36 9.63
CA LYS A 74 7.31 1.47 10.32
C LYS A 74 7.19 0.11 9.63
N HIS A 75 7.23 0.07 8.30
CA HIS A 75 6.83 -1.09 7.51
C HIS A 75 7.88 -1.62 6.53
N GLY A 76 9.06 -1.01 6.43
CA GLY A 76 10.08 -1.40 5.45
C GLY A 76 10.47 -2.88 5.51
N LYS A 77 10.65 -3.44 6.72
CA LYS A 77 10.94 -4.88 6.89
C LYS A 77 9.80 -5.78 6.40
N LYS A 78 8.54 -5.34 6.57
CA LYS A 78 7.35 -6.09 6.15
C LYS A 78 7.21 -6.10 4.62
N TYR A 79 7.48 -4.99 3.95
CA TYR A 79 7.52 -4.95 2.49
C TYR A 79 8.61 -5.83 1.91
N ARG A 80 9.81 -5.83 2.51
CA ARG A 80 10.90 -6.75 2.10
C ARG A 80 10.47 -8.21 2.21
N LEU A 81 9.82 -8.59 3.33
CA LEU A 81 9.29 -9.95 3.50
C LEU A 81 8.24 -10.29 2.45
N MET A 82 7.27 -9.41 2.24
CA MET A 82 6.20 -9.60 1.24
C MET A 82 6.79 -9.86 -0.15
N TYR A 83 7.76 -9.04 -0.60
CA TYR A 83 8.38 -9.24 -1.90
C TYR A 83 9.17 -10.55 -1.96
N GLN A 84 9.90 -10.90 -0.91
CA GLN A 84 10.59 -12.21 -0.84
C GLN A 84 9.62 -13.38 -0.97
N VAL A 85 8.43 -13.30 -0.36
CA VAL A 85 7.42 -14.37 -0.45
C VAL A 85 6.74 -14.38 -1.80
N TYR A 86 6.11 -13.26 -2.18
CA TYR A 86 5.19 -13.22 -3.32
C TYR A 86 5.88 -13.19 -4.69
N THR A 87 7.20 -13.01 -4.76
CA THR A 87 7.97 -13.15 -6.01
C THR A 87 8.49 -14.56 -6.23
N LEU A 88 8.41 -15.46 -5.23
CA LEU A 88 8.75 -16.87 -5.44
C LEU A 88 7.71 -17.53 -6.35
N PRO A 89 8.15 -18.32 -7.36
CA PRO A 89 7.22 -18.96 -8.31
C PRO A 89 6.09 -19.73 -7.63
N LYS A 90 6.39 -20.46 -6.55
CA LYS A 90 5.39 -21.27 -5.82
C LYS A 90 4.33 -20.45 -5.09
N TYR A 91 4.57 -19.17 -4.80
CA TYR A 91 3.64 -18.28 -4.10
C TYR A 91 3.09 -17.16 -4.99
N LEU A 92 3.49 -17.12 -6.26
CA LEU A 92 3.16 -16.02 -7.17
C LEU A 92 1.64 -15.80 -7.31
N GLU A 93 0.85 -16.87 -7.38
CA GLU A 93 -0.61 -16.75 -7.49
C GLU A 93 -1.23 -16.14 -6.21
N HIS A 94 -0.69 -16.44 -5.03
CA HIS A 94 -1.10 -15.78 -3.79
C HIS A 94 -0.77 -14.29 -3.80
N GLY A 95 0.41 -13.93 -4.32
CA GLY A 95 0.80 -12.53 -4.52
C GLY A 95 -0.13 -11.78 -5.48
N LYS A 96 -0.47 -12.38 -6.63
CA LYS A 96 -1.42 -11.79 -7.58
C LYS A 96 -2.78 -11.53 -6.94
N LYS A 97 -3.32 -12.53 -6.22
CA LYS A 97 -4.60 -12.39 -5.49
C LYS A 97 -4.54 -11.32 -4.41
N PHE A 98 -3.44 -11.26 -3.67
CA PHE A 98 -3.24 -10.21 -2.67
C PHE A 98 -3.28 -8.82 -3.31
N PHE A 99 -2.51 -8.57 -4.38
CA PHE A 99 -2.48 -7.28 -5.05
C PHE A 99 -3.81 -6.91 -5.73
N GLN A 100 -4.60 -7.88 -6.18
CA GLN A 100 -5.95 -7.63 -6.65
C GLN A 100 -6.82 -7.05 -5.50
N GLY A 101 -6.80 -7.66 -4.33
CA GLY A 101 -7.53 -7.15 -3.15
C GLY A 101 -7.07 -5.74 -2.73
N VAL A 102 -5.76 -5.48 -2.78
CA VAL A 102 -5.20 -4.13 -2.52
C VAL A 102 -5.73 -3.11 -3.52
N ASN A 103 -5.75 -3.45 -4.82
CA ASN A 103 -6.29 -2.58 -5.87
C ASN A 103 -7.77 -2.26 -5.65
N GLU A 104 -8.57 -3.24 -5.24
CA GLU A 104 -9.98 -3.07 -4.92
C GLU A 104 -10.17 -2.11 -3.73
N ARG A 105 -9.39 -2.26 -2.66
CA ARG A 105 -9.43 -1.37 -1.47
C ARG A 105 -9.07 0.08 -1.82
N TYR A 106 -8.01 0.30 -2.59
CA TYR A 106 -7.62 1.66 -3.01
C TYR A 106 -8.62 2.27 -3.98
N THR A 107 -9.20 1.48 -4.87
CA THR A 107 -10.28 1.94 -5.74
C THR A 107 -11.52 2.33 -4.93
N GLN A 108 -11.88 1.57 -3.91
CA GLN A 108 -12.98 1.91 -3.02
C GLN A 108 -12.71 3.21 -2.26
N TYR A 109 -11.52 3.38 -1.70
CA TYR A 109 -11.12 4.63 -1.05
C TYR A 109 -11.17 5.83 -2.03
N ALA A 110 -10.72 5.66 -3.27
CA ALA A 110 -10.80 6.70 -4.29
C ALA A 110 -12.25 7.10 -4.63
N LYS A 111 -13.18 6.14 -4.66
CA LYS A 111 -14.63 6.42 -4.84
C LYS A 111 -15.22 7.21 -3.67
N GLU A 112 -14.75 6.99 -2.45
CA GLU A 112 -15.18 7.73 -1.27
C GLU A 112 -14.60 9.16 -1.22
N LEU A 113 -13.45 9.38 -1.86
CA LEU A 113 -12.84 10.70 -2.01
C LEU A 113 -13.48 11.54 -3.13
N GLU A 114 -13.90 10.93 -4.22
CA GLU A 114 -14.43 11.62 -5.41
C GLU A 114 -15.45 12.72 -5.05
N PRO A 115 -16.51 12.48 -4.26
CA PRO A 115 -17.49 13.50 -3.91
C PRO A 115 -16.94 14.62 -3.02
N LYS A 116 -15.80 14.39 -2.34
CA LYS A 116 -15.18 15.37 -1.42
C LYS A 116 -14.23 16.32 -2.12
N ILE A 117 -13.50 15.81 -3.13
CA ILE A 117 -12.44 16.55 -3.81
C ILE A 117 -12.79 16.93 -5.25
N GLY A 118 -13.89 16.40 -5.80
CA GLY A 118 -14.34 16.69 -7.15
C GLY A 118 -13.51 16.09 -8.28
N ILE A 119 -12.53 15.25 -7.98
CA ILE A 119 -11.71 14.55 -8.98
C ILE A 119 -12.30 13.14 -9.17
N PRO A 120 -12.53 12.65 -10.40
CA PRO A 120 -13.05 11.30 -10.64
C PRO A 120 -12.14 10.22 -10.04
N TYR A 121 -12.74 9.19 -9.42
CA TYR A 121 -11.97 8.07 -8.84
C TYR A 121 -11.08 7.38 -9.86
N THR A 122 -11.44 7.38 -11.13
CA THR A 122 -10.63 6.85 -12.24
C THR A 122 -9.30 7.59 -12.46
N VAL A 123 -9.22 8.84 -11.98
CA VAL A 123 -7.98 9.64 -11.94
C VAL A 123 -7.25 9.46 -10.60
N ILE A 124 -8.01 9.44 -9.49
CA ILE A 124 -7.43 9.30 -8.14
C ILE A 124 -6.74 7.95 -7.97
N THR A 125 -7.37 6.86 -8.40
CA THR A 125 -6.84 5.50 -8.19
C THR A 125 -5.43 5.30 -8.77
N PRO A 126 -5.13 5.66 -10.04
CA PRO A 126 -3.76 5.59 -10.57
C PRO A 126 -2.75 6.44 -9.78
N LEU A 127 -3.14 7.63 -9.30
CA LEU A 127 -2.27 8.48 -8.48
C LEU A 127 -1.93 7.81 -7.15
N ILE A 128 -2.89 7.15 -6.51
CA ILE A 128 -2.65 6.34 -5.30
C ILE A 128 -1.66 5.22 -5.60
N PHE A 129 -1.80 4.51 -6.71
CA PHE A 129 -0.87 3.43 -7.07
C PHE A 129 0.56 3.93 -7.31
N ILE A 130 0.72 5.07 -7.99
CA ILE A 130 2.03 5.69 -8.19
C ILE A 130 2.63 6.05 -6.83
N PHE A 131 1.86 6.69 -5.94
CA PHE A 131 2.30 7.08 -4.61
C PHE A 131 2.73 5.88 -3.76
N VAL A 132 1.86 4.86 -3.64
CA VAL A 132 2.17 3.64 -2.87
C VAL A 132 3.42 2.96 -3.42
N ARG A 133 3.58 2.89 -4.74
CA ARG A 133 4.74 2.27 -5.34
C ARG A 133 6.03 3.02 -5.02
N ALA A 134 6.00 4.35 -5.03
CA ALA A 134 7.14 5.17 -4.62
C ALA A 134 7.49 4.98 -3.13
N CYS A 135 6.47 4.94 -2.25
CA CYS A 135 6.66 4.65 -0.81
C CYS A 135 7.31 3.28 -0.59
N VAL A 136 6.84 2.26 -1.29
CA VAL A 136 7.38 0.89 -1.18
C VAL A 136 8.81 0.81 -1.71
N HIS A 137 9.09 1.46 -2.85
CA HIS A 137 10.45 1.53 -3.39
C HIS A 137 11.41 2.17 -2.38
N TYR A 138 11.03 3.31 -1.84
CA TYR A 138 11.82 3.99 -0.82
C TYR A 138 12.00 3.13 0.45
N ALA A 139 10.94 2.45 0.90
CA ALA A 139 11.00 1.56 2.06
C ALA A 139 11.96 0.37 1.88
N MET A 140 12.21 -0.04 0.63
CA MET A 140 13.12 -1.15 0.32
C MET A 140 14.57 -0.71 0.09
N PHE A 141 14.77 0.42 -0.60
CA PHE A 141 16.08 0.81 -1.16
C PHE A 141 16.62 2.12 -0.60
N GLU A 142 15.81 2.89 0.14
CA GLU A 142 16.15 4.21 0.70
C GLU A 142 16.64 5.21 -0.37
N ASP A 143 16.14 5.05 -1.62
CA ASP A 143 16.49 5.88 -2.76
C ASP A 143 15.76 7.25 -2.70
N GLU A 144 16.43 8.22 -2.08
CA GLU A 144 15.93 9.59 -1.92
C GLU A 144 15.72 10.31 -3.25
N TYR A 145 16.60 10.12 -4.22
CA TYR A 145 16.47 10.76 -5.52
C TYR A 145 15.21 10.28 -6.24
N TYR A 146 15.01 8.97 -6.29
CA TYR A 146 13.80 8.41 -6.88
C TYR A 146 12.55 8.91 -6.17
N LEU A 147 12.51 8.84 -4.83
CA LEU A 147 11.37 9.32 -4.06
C LEU A 147 11.03 10.77 -4.37
N LYS A 148 12.01 11.67 -4.25
CA LYS A 148 11.79 13.11 -4.46
C LYS A 148 11.30 13.42 -5.87
N SER A 149 11.88 12.79 -6.89
CA SER A 149 11.47 12.98 -8.27
C SER A 149 10.02 12.53 -8.50
N GLN A 150 9.62 11.39 -7.95
CA GLN A 150 8.24 10.89 -8.07
C GLN A 150 7.25 11.78 -7.31
N MET A 151 7.60 12.23 -6.10
CA MET A 151 6.75 13.10 -5.30
C MET A 151 6.55 14.47 -5.96
N GLU A 152 7.57 15.03 -6.59
CA GLU A 152 7.45 16.30 -7.31
C GLU A 152 6.44 16.20 -8.47
N VAL A 153 6.58 15.19 -9.32
CA VAL A 153 5.65 14.95 -10.42
C VAL A 153 4.24 14.68 -9.91
N LEU A 154 4.10 13.90 -8.83
CA LEU A 154 2.81 13.57 -8.25
C LEU A 154 2.10 14.80 -7.67
N LYS A 155 2.83 15.67 -6.94
CA LYS A 155 2.31 16.93 -6.41
C LYS A 155 1.80 17.85 -7.52
N GLN A 156 2.60 18.02 -8.57
CA GLN A 156 2.20 18.83 -9.73
C GLN A 156 0.95 18.25 -10.41
N SER A 157 0.89 16.92 -10.58
CA SER A 157 -0.28 16.24 -11.16
C SER A 157 -1.54 16.46 -10.32
N VAL A 158 -1.44 16.33 -8.98
CA VAL A 158 -2.58 16.57 -8.07
C VAL A 158 -3.07 18.02 -8.19
N LEU A 159 -2.17 19.00 -8.19
CA LEU A 159 -2.54 20.42 -8.34
C LEU A 159 -3.25 20.70 -9.66
N LEU A 160 -2.72 20.19 -10.77
CA LEU A 160 -3.33 20.33 -12.10
C LEU A 160 -4.73 19.68 -12.17
N PHE A 161 -4.91 18.52 -11.55
CA PHE A 161 -6.22 17.87 -11.52
C PHE A 161 -7.21 18.62 -10.62
N LEU A 162 -6.77 19.13 -9.47
CA LEU A 162 -7.59 19.95 -8.61
C LEU A 162 -8.07 21.22 -9.36
N GLU A 163 -7.16 21.90 -10.06
CA GLU A 163 -7.52 23.08 -10.88
C GLU A 163 -8.51 22.71 -11.99
N LYS A 164 -8.21 21.66 -12.75
CA LYS A 164 -9.05 21.21 -13.86
C LYS A 164 -10.47 20.86 -13.42
N TYR A 165 -10.60 20.10 -12.34
CA TYR A 165 -11.91 19.57 -11.93
C TYR A 165 -12.68 20.55 -11.05
N ASN A 166 -12.01 21.35 -10.18
CA ASN A 166 -12.70 22.39 -9.42
C ASN A 166 -13.27 23.50 -10.31
N ASN A 167 -12.55 23.88 -11.38
CA ASN A 167 -13.05 24.83 -12.36
C ASN A 167 -14.25 24.30 -13.16
N GLN A 168 -14.42 22.98 -13.31
CA GLN A 168 -15.61 22.39 -13.92
C GLN A 168 -16.85 22.47 -13.01
N TYR A 169 -16.68 22.41 -11.68
CA TYR A 169 -17.76 22.56 -10.71
C TYR A 169 -18.16 24.02 -10.48
N LEU A 170 -17.31 24.99 -10.84
CA LEU A 170 -17.60 26.43 -10.73
C LEU A 170 -18.29 27.01 -11.97
N LYS A 171 -18.47 26.24 -13.05
CA LYS A 171 -19.27 26.69 -14.18
C LYS A 171 -20.76 26.55 -13.84
N PRO A 172 -21.57 27.64 -13.91
CA PRO A 172 -23.00 27.57 -13.68
C PRO A 172 -23.61 26.50 -14.59
N LYS A 173 -24.55 25.72 -14.06
CA LYS A 173 -25.37 24.76 -14.83
C LYS A 173 -26.40 25.43 -15.76
N ASP A 174 -26.25 26.72 -16.03
CA ASP A 174 -27.18 27.51 -16.82
C ASP A 174 -26.57 27.87 -18.15
N ALA A 175 -26.68 26.98 -19.13
CA ALA A 175 -26.74 27.31 -20.56
C ALA A 175 -27.25 26.08 -21.33
N SER A 176 -28.48 25.68 -21.03
CA SER A 176 -29.24 24.78 -21.88
C SER A 176 -30.68 25.33 -21.90
N ASN A 177 -30.91 26.31 -22.75
CA ASN A 177 -32.19 26.62 -23.35
C ASN A 177 -32.05 26.43 -24.83
#